data_c1649b3464132720c32f745a70313618
#
_entry.id   c1649b3464132720c32f745a70313618
#
_cell.length_a   1.000
_cell.length_b   1.000
_cell.length_c   1.000
_cell.angle_alpha   90.00
_cell.angle_beta   90.00
_cell.angle_gamma   90.00
#
_symmetry.space_group_name_H-M   'P 1'
#
loop_
_entity.id
_entity.type
_entity.pdbx_description
1 polymer ?
#
loop_
_entity_poly.entity_id
_entity_poly.type
_entity_poly.pdbx_seq_one_letter_code
_entity_poly.pdbx_strand_id
1 'polypeptide(L)'
;MNVIAKFEISLRAIKNKVFETRKKLGKYTKVCAVVKANAYGFGLEKIASVIKNHVDYFAVARVYELERLRNYGVYNKVLVLSPIVEVRQIVKALKLNAEITIINKESLIEINRIAENLNIIAKVHLKVDTGMNRFGIKDINEFKEVLETANGLYSVSIVGLYSHFACADNDIIVTEQIEYFERFLNVCHKKGFFPLTHISSSKRAMDTKYAYDMVRLGIDLYEIDDAIKMTGEIVSLKEVKAGECIGYNYSYKACKDMTIACVNIGYGDIAIRHLSNKGKVIIKDKVCDIVGNVCMDCLFVNVTKLDVNIGEYVILFGKTNQNAISICEIADMCGTISYELFTSISERVKRIYK
;
A
#
# COMPACT_ATOMS: atom_id res chain seq x y z
N MET A 1 -24.46 -12.71 18.64
CA MET A 1 -23.30 -11.83 18.28
C MET A 1 -23.18 -11.89 16.77
N ASN A 2 -23.11 -10.72 16.09
CA ASN A 2 -22.83 -10.75 14.66
C ASN A 2 -21.41 -11.26 14.46
N VAL A 3 -21.27 -12.38 13.83
CA VAL A 3 -19.95 -12.95 13.46
C VAL A 3 -19.38 -12.11 12.33
N ILE A 4 -18.24 -11.51 12.54
CA ILE A 4 -17.60 -10.56 11.61
C ILE A 4 -16.28 -11.15 11.16
N ALA A 5 -15.97 -11.06 9.87
CA ALA A 5 -14.65 -11.40 9.35
C ALA A 5 -13.57 -10.56 10.05
N LYS A 6 -12.41 -11.16 10.30
CA LYS A 6 -11.32 -10.55 11.06
C LYS A 6 -10.05 -10.49 10.22
N PHE A 7 -9.36 -9.36 10.27
CA PHE A 7 -8.02 -9.20 9.72
C PHE A 7 -7.04 -8.96 10.87
N GLU A 8 -6.27 -9.98 11.19
CA GLU A 8 -5.25 -9.94 12.24
C GLU A 8 -3.94 -9.38 11.68
N ILE A 9 -3.33 -8.46 12.42
CA ILE A 9 -2.14 -7.72 12.01
C ILE A 9 -1.14 -7.69 13.15
N SER A 10 0.06 -8.21 12.94
CA SER A 10 1.17 -8.12 13.90
C SER A 10 1.87 -6.76 13.78
N LEU A 11 1.59 -5.85 14.71
CA LEU A 11 2.28 -4.56 14.80
C LEU A 11 3.78 -4.72 15.07
N ARG A 12 4.15 -5.77 15.83
CA ARG A 12 5.54 -6.11 16.11
C ARG A 12 6.30 -6.45 14.82
N ALA A 13 5.70 -7.24 13.93
CA ALA A 13 6.35 -7.62 12.67
C ALA A 13 6.58 -6.41 11.78
N ILE A 14 5.59 -5.51 11.67
CA ILE A 14 5.71 -4.25 10.92
C ILE A 14 6.84 -3.38 11.50
N LYS A 15 6.89 -3.24 12.81
CA LYS A 15 7.97 -2.49 13.48
C LYS A 15 9.33 -3.12 13.21
N ASN A 16 9.46 -4.44 13.32
CA ASN A 16 10.69 -5.16 13.06
C ASN A 16 11.18 -4.94 11.61
N LYS A 17 10.28 -4.93 10.63
CA LYS A 17 10.63 -4.66 9.23
C LYS A 17 11.29 -3.29 9.05
N VAL A 18 10.80 -2.26 9.75
CA VAL A 18 11.44 -0.93 9.74
C VAL A 18 12.84 -1.00 10.35
N PHE A 19 13.03 -1.71 11.46
CA PHE A 19 14.35 -1.86 12.08
C PHE A 19 15.34 -2.59 11.19
N GLU A 20 14.94 -3.70 10.57
CA GLU A 20 15.77 -4.45 9.63
C GLU A 20 16.19 -3.59 8.44
N THR A 21 15.26 -2.82 7.90
CA THR A 21 15.55 -1.87 6.81
C THR A 21 16.58 -0.84 7.26
N ARG A 22 16.39 -0.21 8.42
CA ARG A 22 17.35 0.77 8.96
C ARG A 22 18.73 0.17 9.17
N LYS A 23 18.78 -1.04 9.76
CA LYS A 23 20.05 -1.74 9.99
C LYS A 23 20.83 -1.96 8.70
N LYS A 24 20.11 -2.32 7.62
CA LYS A 24 20.71 -2.59 6.30
C LYS A 24 21.17 -1.31 5.59
N LEU A 25 20.37 -0.25 5.65
CA LEU A 25 20.68 1.01 4.95
C LEU A 25 21.70 1.90 5.66
N GLY A 26 21.95 1.65 6.94
CA GLY A 26 22.88 2.44 7.73
C GLY A 26 22.30 3.78 8.24
N LYS A 27 23.16 4.59 8.84
CA LYS A 27 22.76 5.77 9.63
C LYS A 27 22.32 6.97 8.77
N TYR A 28 22.86 7.10 7.58
CA TYR A 28 22.70 8.33 6.78
C TYR A 28 21.48 8.30 5.85
N THR A 29 21.04 7.13 5.41
CA THR A 29 19.87 7.00 4.56
C THR A 29 18.59 7.13 5.39
N LYS A 30 17.72 8.06 5.00
CA LYS A 30 16.42 8.25 5.64
C LYS A 30 15.44 7.18 5.21
N VAL A 31 14.52 6.84 6.11
CA VAL A 31 13.44 5.88 5.86
C VAL A 31 12.11 6.62 5.85
N CYS A 32 11.41 6.53 4.72
CA CYS A 32 10.06 7.05 4.54
C CYS A 32 9.05 5.89 4.49
N ALA A 33 8.12 5.84 5.45
CA ALA A 33 7.03 4.88 5.41
C ALA A 33 5.85 5.42 4.59
N VAL A 34 5.47 4.67 3.55
CA VAL A 34 4.31 5.01 2.72
C VAL A 34 3.06 4.41 3.34
N VAL A 35 2.17 5.29 3.80
CA VAL A 35 0.96 4.92 4.57
C VAL A 35 -0.35 5.36 3.89
N LYS A 36 -0.30 5.62 2.58
CA LYS A 36 -1.47 5.95 1.77
C LYS A 36 -2.52 4.82 1.74
N ALA A 37 -3.73 5.13 1.32
CA ALA A 37 -4.85 4.19 1.22
C ALA A 37 -5.08 3.43 2.54
N ASN A 38 -5.21 4.21 3.66
CA ASN A 38 -5.39 3.66 5.00
C ASN A 38 -4.26 2.70 5.43
N ALA A 39 -2.99 3.09 5.15
CA ALA A 39 -1.82 2.22 5.30
C ALA A 39 -2.02 0.88 4.55
N TYR A 40 -2.36 0.95 3.26
CA TYR A 40 -2.70 -0.21 2.41
C TYR A 40 -3.81 -1.10 3.01
N GLY A 41 -4.79 -0.50 3.68
CA GLY A 41 -5.88 -1.22 4.34
C GLY A 41 -5.59 -1.68 5.78
N PHE A 42 -4.38 -1.52 6.27
CA PHE A 42 -3.95 -1.97 7.60
C PHE A 42 -4.36 -1.06 8.76
N GLY A 43 -4.85 0.16 8.47
CA GLY A 43 -5.23 1.15 9.48
C GLY A 43 -4.15 2.20 9.70
N LEU A 44 -4.32 3.35 9.06
CA LEU A 44 -3.34 4.44 8.99
C LEU A 44 -2.82 4.86 10.36
N GLU A 45 -3.71 5.14 11.31
CA GLU A 45 -3.37 5.68 12.62
C GLU A 45 -2.58 4.67 13.45
N LYS A 46 -3.00 3.41 13.44
CA LYS A 46 -2.33 2.35 14.21
C LYS A 46 -0.93 2.07 13.68
N ILE A 47 -0.80 1.91 12.37
CA ILE A 47 0.51 1.69 11.74
C ILE A 47 1.43 2.87 12.01
N ALA A 48 0.98 4.10 11.73
CA ALA A 48 1.80 5.28 11.94
C ALA A 48 2.24 5.44 13.41
N SER A 49 1.34 5.19 14.37
CA SER A 49 1.66 5.31 15.81
C SER A 49 2.79 4.39 16.26
N VAL A 50 2.83 3.17 15.70
CA VAL A 50 3.83 2.16 16.08
C VAL A 50 5.21 2.44 15.51
N ILE A 51 5.27 3.02 14.29
CA ILE A 51 6.54 3.25 13.59
C ILE A 51 7.02 4.69 13.60
N LYS A 52 6.25 5.68 14.09
CA LYS A 52 6.59 7.12 14.03
C LYS A 52 7.94 7.48 14.61
N ASN A 53 8.40 6.78 15.64
CA ASN A 53 9.71 7.01 16.25
C ASN A 53 10.87 6.28 15.55
N HIS A 54 10.57 5.52 14.49
CA HIS A 54 11.52 4.67 13.79
C HIS A 54 11.68 5.02 12.30
N VAL A 55 10.89 5.99 11.81
CA VAL A 55 10.96 6.51 10.45
C VAL A 55 11.20 8.01 10.45
N ASP A 56 11.87 8.53 9.42
CA ASP A 56 12.14 9.97 9.30
C ASP A 56 10.98 10.70 8.65
N TYR A 57 10.30 10.00 7.72
CA TYR A 57 9.20 10.52 6.93
C TYR A 57 8.03 9.55 6.91
N PHE A 58 6.85 10.13 6.75
CA PHE A 58 5.72 9.42 6.17
C PHE A 58 5.44 9.95 4.76
N ALA A 59 4.83 9.11 3.92
CA ALA A 59 4.30 9.56 2.64
C ALA A 59 2.85 9.08 2.48
N VAL A 60 2.01 10.00 2.05
CA VAL A 60 0.58 9.80 1.78
C VAL A 60 0.26 10.18 0.34
N ALA A 61 -0.89 9.75 -0.17
CA ALA A 61 -1.33 10.16 -1.50
C ALA A 61 -2.18 11.44 -1.46
N ARG A 62 -3.00 11.61 -0.44
CA ARG A 62 -4.03 12.65 -0.36
C ARG A 62 -3.91 13.46 0.93
N VAL A 63 -4.37 14.72 0.87
CA VAL A 63 -4.31 15.64 2.02
C VAL A 63 -5.17 15.20 3.20
N TYR A 64 -6.29 14.52 2.98
CA TYR A 64 -7.10 13.97 4.06
C TYR A 64 -6.37 12.90 4.89
N GLU A 65 -5.46 12.14 4.27
CA GLU A 65 -4.62 11.15 4.97
C GLU A 65 -3.58 11.86 5.88
N LEU A 66 -3.01 12.97 5.39
CA LEU A 66 -2.16 13.85 6.21
C LEU A 66 -2.95 14.39 7.42
N GLU A 67 -4.18 14.88 7.20
CA GLU A 67 -5.03 15.39 8.28
C GLU A 67 -5.30 14.32 9.34
N ARG A 68 -5.62 13.09 8.92
CA ARG A 68 -5.78 11.95 9.84
C ARG A 68 -4.51 11.69 10.66
N LEU A 69 -3.32 11.74 10.05
CA LEU A 69 -2.04 11.59 10.76
C LEU A 69 -1.88 12.69 11.83
N ARG A 70 -2.12 13.96 11.49
CA ARG A 70 -2.00 15.10 12.41
C ARG A 70 -3.00 15.00 13.55
N ASN A 71 -4.25 14.67 13.27
CA ASN A 71 -5.30 14.48 14.29
C ASN A 71 -4.97 13.33 15.25
N TYR A 72 -4.18 12.35 14.80
CA TYR A 72 -3.73 11.23 15.63
C TYR A 72 -2.40 11.50 16.35
N GLY A 73 -1.86 12.72 16.29
CA GLY A 73 -0.62 13.09 16.98
C GLY A 73 0.66 12.58 16.33
N VAL A 74 0.66 12.44 15.00
CA VAL A 74 1.84 12.11 14.20
C VAL A 74 2.35 13.37 13.54
N TYR A 75 3.50 13.90 14.01
CA TYR A 75 4.09 15.16 13.57
C TYR A 75 5.40 15.01 12.78
N ASN A 76 5.74 13.78 12.39
CA ASN A 76 6.86 13.53 11.47
C ASN A 76 6.70 14.36 10.18
N LYS A 77 7.77 14.52 9.43
CA LYS A 77 7.70 15.05 8.08
C LYS A 77 6.79 14.16 7.22
N VAL A 78 5.88 14.77 6.45
CA VAL A 78 4.95 14.05 5.59
C VAL A 78 5.05 14.60 4.18
N LEU A 79 5.38 13.72 3.23
CA LEU A 79 5.34 14.03 1.81
C LEU A 79 3.98 13.63 1.23
N VAL A 80 3.29 14.58 0.59
CA VAL A 80 2.10 14.29 -0.22
C VAL A 80 2.55 13.95 -1.64
N LEU A 81 2.44 12.67 -1.99
CA LEU A 81 2.99 12.10 -3.24
C LEU A 81 2.20 12.49 -4.50
N SER A 82 0.89 12.68 -4.38
CA SER A 82 0.07 13.08 -5.54
C SER A 82 0.11 14.59 -5.70
N PRO A 83 0.13 15.09 -6.94
CA PRO A 83 -0.05 16.51 -7.21
C PRO A 83 -1.35 17.02 -6.59
N ILE A 84 -1.33 18.22 -6.03
CA ILE A 84 -2.50 18.87 -5.45
C ILE A 84 -2.92 20.01 -6.39
N VAL A 85 -4.12 19.93 -6.93
CA VAL A 85 -4.65 20.92 -7.90
C VAL A 85 -5.62 21.89 -7.20
N GLU A 86 -6.40 21.41 -6.25
CA GLU A 86 -7.40 22.22 -5.58
C GLU A 86 -6.76 23.17 -4.56
N VAL A 87 -6.97 24.48 -4.71
CA VAL A 87 -6.41 25.53 -3.83
C VAL A 87 -6.69 25.26 -2.35
N ARG A 88 -7.92 24.85 -1.99
CA ARG A 88 -8.27 24.54 -0.61
C ARG A 88 -7.42 23.41 -0.02
N GLN A 89 -7.09 22.43 -0.84
CA GLN A 89 -6.22 21.30 -0.41
C GLN A 89 -4.77 21.76 -0.27
N ILE A 90 -4.28 22.64 -1.15
CA ILE A 90 -2.94 23.25 -1.01
C ILE A 90 -2.86 24.04 0.30
N VAL A 91 -3.80 24.93 0.56
CA VAL A 91 -3.89 25.70 1.82
C VAL A 91 -3.87 24.75 3.04
N LYS A 92 -4.68 23.69 3.00
CA LYS A 92 -4.76 22.71 4.09
C LYS A 92 -3.42 21.97 4.27
N ALA A 93 -2.81 21.51 3.19
CA ALA A 93 -1.51 20.82 3.24
C ALA A 93 -0.41 21.70 3.85
N LEU A 94 -0.32 22.96 3.43
CA LEU A 94 0.64 23.92 3.95
C LEU A 94 0.42 24.21 5.45
N LYS A 95 -0.82 24.46 5.88
CA LYS A 95 -1.17 24.65 7.30
C LYS A 95 -0.85 23.44 8.18
N LEU A 96 -0.91 22.22 7.60
CA LEU A 96 -0.56 20.98 8.27
C LEU A 96 0.94 20.64 8.14
N ASN A 97 1.78 21.59 7.66
CA ASN A 97 3.22 21.42 7.48
C ASN A 97 3.58 20.16 6.66
N ALA A 98 2.94 20.02 5.48
CA ALA A 98 3.29 19.00 4.51
C ALA A 98 4.47 19.42 3.64
N GLU A 99 5.21 18.44 3.14
CA GLU A 99 6.06 18.62 1.97
C GLU A 99 5.25 18.21 0.73
N ILE A 100 5.24 19.02 -0.33
CA ILE A 100 4.31 18.92 -1.46
C ILE A 100 5.07 18.54 -2.73
N THR A 101 4.48 17.67 -3.54
CA THR A 101 5.01 17.27 -4.85
C THR A 101 4.74 18.35 -5.91
N ILE A 102 5.79 18.80 -6.59
CA ILE A 102 5.77 19.68 -7.77
C ILE A 102 6.03 18.84 -9.01
N ILE A 103 5.24 19.07 -10.07
CA ILE A 103 5.30 18.31 -11.31
C ILE A 103 5.54 19.19 -12.56
N ASN A 104 5.46 20.50 -12.44
CA ASN A 104 5.67 21.49 -13.49
C ASN A 104 5.85 22.89 -12.89
N LYS A 105 6.15 23.86 -13.74
CA LYS A 105 6.36 25.27 -13.39
C LYS A 105 5.11 25.93 -12.81
N GLU A 106 3.96 25.63 -13.38
CA GLU A 106 2.67 26.22 -12.97
C GLU A 106 2.32 25.83 -11.54
N SER A 107 2.50 24.55 -11.18
CA SER A 107 2.27 24.08 -9.81
C SER A 107 3.23 24.72 -8.80
N LEU A 108 4.48 25.00 -9.19
CA LEU A 108 5.45 25.70 -8.33
C LEU A 108 5.01 27.14 -8.06
N ILE A 109 4.63 27.87 -9.12
CA ILE A 109 4.18 29.28 -9.03
C ILE A 109 2.92 29.38 -8.18
N GLU A 110 1.95 28.51 -8.39
CA GLU A 110 0.69 28.52 -7.64
C GLU A 110 0.90 28.22 -6.15
N ILE A 111 1.75 27.24 -5.82
CA ILE A 111 2.08 26.93 -4.42
C ILE A 111 2.82 28.11 -3.78
N ASN A 112 3.74 28.77 -4.48
CA ASN A 112 4.40 29.97 -3.96
C ASN A 112 3.39 31.08 -3.65
N ARG A 113 2.49 31.40 -4.59
CA ARG A 113 1.46 32.41 -4.42
C ARG A 113 0.57 32.16 -3.19
N ILE A 114 0.19 30.90 -2.97
CA ILE A 114 -0.64 30.50 -1.83
C ILE A 114 0.19 30.58 -0.53
N ALA A 115 1.43 30.10 -0.56
CA ALA A 115 2.32 30.14 0.60
C ALA A 115 2.64 31.57 1.04
N GLU A 116 2.87 32.48 0.10
CA GLU A 116 3.04 33.90 0.34
C GLU A 116 1.83 34.53 1.04
N ASN A 117 0.63 34.30 0.56
CA ASN A 117 -0.61 34.75 1.17
C ASN A 117 -0.82 34.20 2.60
N LEU A 118 -0.22 33.09 2.92
CA LEU A 118 -0.28 32.47 4.26
C LEU A 118 0.90 32.85 5.16
N ASN A 119 1.88 33.61 4.66
CA ASN A 119 3.17 33.89 5.31
C ASN A 119 3.90 32.59 5.75
N ILE A 120 3.95 31.59 4.87
CA ILE A 120 4.55 30.28 5.09
C ILE A 120 5.60 30.03 4.01
N ILE A 121 6.69 29.37 4.33
CA ILE A 121 7.61 28.79 3.35
C ILE A 121 7.16 27.37 3.03
N ALA A 122 6.64 27.13 1.82
CA ALA A 122 6.26 25.83 1.33
C ALA A 122 7.50 24.97 1.03
N LYS A 123 7.59 23.80 1.67
CA LYS A 123 8.62 22.81 1.37
C LYS A 123 8.13 21.92 0.24
N VAL A 124 8.91 21.82 -0.84
CA VAL A 124 8.48 21.08 -2.03
C VAL A 124 9.51 20.06 -2.48
N HIS A 125 9.01 18.95 -3.03
CA HIS A 125 9.79 17.94 -3.72
C HIS A 125 9.50 18.01 -5.21
N LEU A 126 10.52 18.24 -6.01
CA LEU A 126 10.41 18.16 -7.46
C LEU A 126 10.30 16.69 -7.87
N LYS A 127 9.23 16.36 -8.58
CA LYS A 127 9.03 15.03 -9.15
C LYS A 127 9.46 15.04 -10.61
N VAL A 128 10.45 14.22 -10.94
CA VAL A 128 10.86 13.99 -12.33
C VAL A 128 10.35 12.64 -12.83
N ASP A 129 9.97 12.60 -14.12
CA ASP A 129 9.50 11.38 -14.76
C ASP A 129 10.64 10.76 -15.57
N THR A 130 11.13 9.64 -15.09
CA THR A 130 12.24 8.91 -15.71
C THR A 130 11.79 7.70 -16.55
N GLY A 131 10.51 7.67 -16.95
CA GLY A 131 10.00 6.62 -17.84
C GLY A 131 8.68 5.97 -17.39
N MET A 132 8.13 6.36 -16.23
CA MET A 132 6.83 5.84 -15.79
C MET A 132 5.63 6.49 -16.51
N ASN A 133 5.81 7.69 -17.06
CA ASN A 133 4.81 8.46 -17.81
C ASN A 133 3.48 8.67 -17.07
N ARG A 134 3.55 8.87 -15.73
CA ARG A 134 2.37 9.11 -14.91
C ARG A 134 2.18 10.57 -14.56
N PHE A 135 3.15 11.19 -13.97
CA PHE A 135 3.28 12.63 -13.68
C PHE A 135 4.71 12.95 -13.25
N GLY A 136 5.13 14.19 -13.45
CA GLY A 136 6.48 14.68 -13.18
C GLY A 136 7.11 15.34 -14.38
N ILE A 137 8.13 16.13 -14.16
CA ILE A 137 8.87 16.84 -15.20
C ILE A 137 9.72 15.83 -15.98
N LYS A 138 9.50 15.74 -17.29
CA LYS A 138 10.19 14.78 -18.15
C LYS A 138 11.33 15.45 -18.95
N ASP A 139 11.10 16.66 -19.44
CA ASP A 139 12.09 17.37 -20.22
C ASP A 139 13.10 18.10 -19.34
N ILE A 140 14.38 18.01 -19.71
CA ILE A 140 15.49 18.60 -18.93
C ILE A 140 15.52 20.14 -19.05
N ASN A 141 15.00 20.72 -20.15
CA ASN A 141 14.95 22.16 -20.32
C ASN A 141 13.77 22.75 -19.54
N GLU A 142 12.61 22.08 -19.56
CA GLU A 142 11.50 22.40 -18.65
C GLU A 142 11.96 22.38 -17.18
N PHE A 143 12.76 21.37 -16.80
CA PHE A 143 13.30 21.28 -15.43
C PHE A 143 14.23 22.43 -15.08
N LYS A 144 15.10 22.87 -16.02
CA LYS A 144 15.93 24.05 -15.83
C LYS A 144 15.11 25.33 -15.62
N GLU A 145 14.03 25.50 -16.40
CA GLU A 145 13.11 26.63 -16.24
C GLU A 145 12.41 26.60 -14.88
N VAL A 146 12.02 25.42 -14.37
CA VAL A 146 11.46 25.27 -13.01
C VAL A 146 12.45 25.72 -11.95
N LEU A 147 13.74 25.34 -12.04
CA LEU A 147 14.75 25.76 -11.10
C LEU A 147 15.05 27.26 -11.20
N GLU A 148 15.10 27.83 -12.42
CA GLU A 148 15.28 29.27 -12.64
C GLU A 148 14.11 30.05 -12.04
N THR A 149 12.89 29.57 -12.24
CA THR A 149 11.70 30.17 -11.63
C THR A 149 11.78 30.11 -10.12
N ALA A 150 12.19 28.97 -9.54
CA ALA A 150 12.31 28.81 -8.09
C ALA A 150 13.28 29.82 -7.44
N ASN A 151 14.37 30.21 -8.12
CA ASN A 151 15.31 31.23 -7.64
C ASN A 151 14.68 32.61 -7.43
N GLY A 152 13.58 32.91 -8.12
CA GLY A 152 12.84 34.18 -7.98
C GLY A 152 11.67 34.10 -7.00
N LEU A 153 11.43 32.95 -6.35
CA LEU A 153 10.30 32.73 -5.45
C LEU A 153 10.75 32.69 -3.99
N TYR A 154 10.12 33.51 -3.15
CA TYR A 154 10.55 33.69 -1.75
C TYR A 154 9.77 32.80 -0.74
N SER A 155 8.63 32.27 -1.15
CA SER A 155 7.75 31.46 -0.28
C SER A 155 7.78 29.96 -0.59
N VAL A 156 8.80 29.50 -1.36
CA VAL A 156 9.00 28.09 -1.69
C VAL A 156 10.46 27.69 -1.40
N SER A 157 10.66 26.51 -0.85
CA SER A 157 11.96 25.88 -0.65
C SER A 157 11.95 24.47 -1.29
N ILE A 158 12.83 24.25 -2.26
CA ILE A 158 13.05 22.92 -2.84
C ILE A 158 13.86 22.08 -1.85
N VAL A 159 13.19 21.13 -1.18
CA VAL A 159 13.80 20.27 -0.17
C VAL A 159 14.04 18.85 -0.67
N GLY A 160 13.44 18.45 -1.79
CA GLY A 160 13.61 17.12 -2.35
C GLY A 160 13.56 17.06 -3.87
N LEU A 161 14.19 16.02 -4.43
CA LEU A 161 14.12 15.62 -5.83
C LEU A 161 13.87 14.11 -5.88
N TYR A 162 12.86 13.68 -6.66
CA TYR A 162 12.55 12.25 -6.69
C TYR A 162 11.95 11.75 -7.99
N SER A 163 12.10 10.45 -8.20
CA SER A 163 11.41 9.69 -9.24
C SER A 163 10.78 8.41 -8.67
N HIS A 164 10.38 7.49 -9.56
CA HIS A 164 9.83 6.19 -9.21
C HIS A 164 10.12 5.19 -10.29
N PHE A 165 10.57 3.99 -9.92
CA PHE A 165 10.83 2.92 -10.87
C PHE A 165 9.52 2.42 -11.49
N ALA A 166 9.47 2.36 -12.80
CA ALA A 166 8.34 1.80 -13.55
C ALA A 166 8.33 0.26 -13.47
N CYS A 167 9.51 -0.35 -13.55
CA CYS A 167 9.71 -1.79 -13.50
C CYS A 167 10.91 -2.11 -12.59
N ALA A 168 10.67 -2.19 -11.27
CA ALA A 168 11.72 -2.39 -10.29
C ALA A 168 12.40 -3.79 -10.37
N ASP A 169 11.79 -4.76 -11.04
CA ASP A 169 12.31 -6.12 -11.20
C ASP A 169 13.24 -6.28 -12.42
N ASN A 170 13.36 -5.27 -13.28
CA ASN A 170 14.19 -5.29 -14.48
C ASN A 170 15.40 -4.37 -14.31
N ASP A 171 16.59 -4.95 -14.16
CA ASP A 171 17.84 -4.22 -13.92
C ASP A 171 18.22 -3.26 -15.07
N ILE A 172 17.90 -3.60 -16.31
CA ILE A 172 18.18 -2.75 -17.47
C ILE A 172 17.35 -1.48 -17.36
N ILE A 173 16.02 -1.61 -17.19
CA ILE A 173 15.12 -0.47 -17.07
C ILE A 173 15.47 0.38 -15.84
N VAL A 174 15.82 -0.25 -14.73
CA VAL A 174 16.25 0.45 -13.51
C VAL A 174 17.51 1.27 -13.79
N THR A 175 18.51 0.72 -14.48
CA THR A 175 19.74 1.43 -14.84
C THR A 175 19.46 2.64 -15.73
N GLU A 176 18.66 2.47 -16.78
CA GLU A 176 18.27 3.57 -17.68
C GLU A 176 17.53 4.70 -16.92
N GLN A 177 16.60 4.32 -16.02
CA GLN A 177 15.88 5.31 -15.21
C GLN A 177 16.80 6.06 -14.24
N ILE A 178 17.82 5.40 -13.70
CA ILE A 178 18.82 6.04 -12.84
C ILE A 178 19.70 6.99 -13.63
N GLU A 179 20.25 6.56 -14.78
CA GLU A 179 21.06 7.43 -15.62
C GLU A 179 20.27 8.68 -16.04
N TYR A 180 18.97 8.53 -16.32
CA TYR A 180 18.13 9.67 -16.62
C TYR A 180 17.88 10.55 -15.39
N PHE A 181 17.66 9.97 -14.22
CA PHE A 181 17.51 10.71 -12.94
C PHE A 181 18.76 11.52 -12.59
N GLU A 182 19.94 10.95 -12.80
CA GLU A 182 21.24 11.62 -12.53
C GLU A 182 21.42 12.88 -13.39
N ARG A 183 20.85 12.93 -14.61
CA ARG A 183 20.88 14.17 -15.43
C ARG A 183 20.16 15.31 -14.74
N PHE A 184 19.00 15.06 -14.13
CA PHE A 184 18.25 16.05 -13.36
C PHE A 184 19.01 16.46 -12.10
N LEU A 185 19.58 15.50 -11.38
CA LEU A 185 20.38 15.76 -10.18
C LEU A 185 21.60 16.64 -10.51
N ASN A 186 22.30 16.36 -11.59
CA ASN A 186 23.42 17.15 -12.05
C ASN A 186 23.02 18.61 -12.39
N VAL A 187 21.81 18.82 -12.96
CA VAL A 187 21.28 20.16 -13.21
C VAL A 187 20.99 20.88 -11.89
N CYS A 188 20.41 20.20 -10.88
CA CYS A 188 20.22 20.76 -9.55
C CYS A 188 21.55 21.27 -8.97
N HIS A 189 22.57 20.42 -8.94
CA HIS A 189 23.88 20.76 -8.37
C HIS A 189 24.53 21.94 -9.11
N LYS A 190 24.50 21.96 -10.45
CA LYS A 190 25.03 23.08 -11.25
C LYS A 190 24.32 24.41 -10.99
N LYS A 191 23.06 24.37 -10.57
CA LYS A 191 22.25 25.55 -10.22
C LYS A 191 22.30 25.89 -8.72
N GLY A 192 23.10 25.17 -7.93
CA GLY A 192 23.27 25.40 -6.48
C GLY A 192 22.18 24.79 -5.59
N PHE A 193 21.36 23.88 -6.13
CA PHE A 193 20.36 23.14 -5.34
C PHE A 193 20.91 21.78 -4.90
N PHE A 194 20.74 21.45 -3.62
CA PHE A 194 21.17 20.18 -3.03
C PHE A 194 19.98 19.52 -2.31
N PRO A 195 18.96 19.06 -3.07
CA PRO A 195 17.75 18.49 -2.50
C PRO A 195 17.99 17.09 -1.97
N LEU A 196 17.17 16.66 -0.99
CA LEU A 196 17.07 15.26 -0.56
C LEU A 196 16.64 14.39 -1.73
N THR A 197 17.47 13.45 -2.15
CA THR A 197 17.22 12.61 -3.32
C THR A 197 16.60 11.27 -2.95
N HIS A 198 15.60 10.82 -3.73
CA HIS A 198 15.00 9.51 -3.53
C HIS A 198 14.30 8.96 -4.80
N ILE A 199 14.59 7.72 -5.13
CA ILE A 199 13.96 7.02 -6.27
C ILE A 199 13.43 5.65 -5.86
N SER A 200 14.10 4.94 -4.93
CA SER A 200 13.77 3.59 -4.51
C SER A 200 12.37 3.47 -3.91
N SER A 201 11.68 2.45 -4.34
CA SER A 201 10.44 1.92 -3.75
C SER A 201 10.72 0.59 -3.04
N SER A 202 9.73 -0.01 -2.41
CA SER A 202 9.85 -1.23 -1.60
C SER A 202 10.77 -2.30 -2.19
N LYS A 203 10.54 -2.72 -3.44
CA LYS A 203 11.31 -3.80 -4.07
C LYS A 203 12.82 -3.51 -4.17
N ARG A 204 13.22 -2.24 -4.24
CA ARG A 204 14.63 -1.81 -4.29
C ARG A 204 15.09 -1.07 -3.04
N ALA A 205 14.22 -0.96 -2.03
CA ALA A 205 14.56 -0.23 -0.80
C ALA A 205 15.73 -0.86 -0.03
N MET A 206 15.91 -2.18 -0.18
CA MET A 206 17.00 -2.91 0.45
C MET A 206 18.27 -2.97 -0.40
N ASP A 207 18.25 -2.45 -1.62
CA ASP A 207 19.42 -2.33 -2.49
C ASP A 207 20.11 -0.99 -2.23
N THR A 208 21.20 -1.02 -1.47
CA THR A 208 21.95 0.18 -1.05
C THR A 208 22.51 0.97 -2.24
N LYS A 209 22.73 0.33 -3.39
CA LYS A 209 23.19 0.99 -4.62
C LYS A 209 22.23 2.08 -5.10
N TYR A 210 20.92 1.92 -4.81
CA TYR A 210 19.86 2.83 -5.29
C TYR A 210 19.15 3.58 -4.16
N ALA A 211 19.69 3.53 -2.94
CA ALA A 211 19.04 4.10 -1.76
C ALA A 211 19.00 5.63 -1.79
N TYR A 212 20.00 6.29 -2.38
CA TYR A 212 20.19 7.74 -2.31
C TYR A 212 20.06 8.25 -0.86
N ASP A 213 19.55 9.48 -0.65
CA ASP A 213 19.38 10.05 0.70
C ASP A 213 18.19 9.45 1.45
N MET A 214 17.21 8.90 0.72
CA MET A 214 16.00 8.34 1.34
C MET A 214 15.40 7.19 0.53
N VAL A 215 14.96 6.14 1.22
CA VAL A 215 14.15 5.07 0.65
C VAL A 215 12.70 5.19 1.07
N ARG A 216 11.76 4.76 0.19
CA ARG A 216 10.34 4.73 0.47
C ARG A 216 9.84 3.30 0.59
N LEU A 217 9.46 2.91 1.81
CA LEU A 217 8.87 1.60 2.12
C LEU A 217 7.36 1.67 1.93
N GLY A 218 6.84 0.91 0.99
CA GLY A 218 5.41 0.71 0.75
C GLY A 218 5.00 -0.71 1.11
N ILE A 219 4.75 -1.54 0.12
CA ILE A 219 4.21 -2.89 0.29
C ILE A 219 5.07 -3.80 1.19
N ASP A 220 6.38 -3.66 1.18
CA ASP A 220 7.28 -4.45 2.04
C ASP A 220 7.00 -4.30 3.55
N LEU A 221 6.34 -3.22 3.97
CA LEU A 221 5.89 -3.06 5.35
C LEU A 221 4.69 -3.95 5.67
N TYR A 222 3.96 -4.40 4.68
CA TYR A 222 2.64 -4.99 4.82
C TYR A 222 2.61 -6.44 4.36
N GLU A 223 3.39 -6.80 3.36
CA GLU A 223 3.49 -8.15 2.79
C GLU A 223 4.47 -9.00 3.62
N ILE A 224 4.05 -9.34 4.84
CA ILE A 224 4.82 -10.14 5.79
C ILE A 224 3.94 -11.34 6.15
N ASP A 225 4.19 -12.50 5.56
CA ASP A 225 3.33 -13.69 5.63
C ASP A 225 3.00 -14.12 7.08
N ASP A 226 3.98 -14.06 7.98
CA ASP A 226 3.79 -14.43 9.39
C ASP A 226 3.11 -13.33 10.23
N ALA A 227 2.86 -12.16 9.62
CA ALA A 227 2.33 -10.99 10.32
C ALA A 227 0.83 -10.76 10.11
N ILE A 228 0.24 -11.46 9.16
CA ILE A 228 -1.13 -11.21 8.71
C ILE A 228 -1.95 -12.49 8.63
N LYS A 229 -3.23 -12.38 8.97
CA LYS A 229 -4.19 -13.46 8.82
C LYS A 229 -5.59 -12.91 8.62
N MET A 230 -6.33 -13.41 7.63
CA MET A 230 -7.75 -13.12 7.48
C MET A 230 -8.57 -14.34 7.78
N THR A 231 -9.54 -14.19 8.68
CA THR A 231 -10.41 -15.28 9.13
C THR A 231 -11.87 -14.93 9.05
N GLY A 232 -12.67 -15.94 8.74
CA GLY A 232 -14.10 -15.96 8.94
C GLY A 232 -14.50 -17.15 9.80
N GLU A 233 -15.79 -17.41 9.88
CA GLU A 233 -16.36 -18.51 10.65
C GLU A 233 -17.38 -19.26 9.80
N ILE A 234 -17.52 -20.57 10.04
CA ILE A 234 -18.58 -21.38 9.45
C ILE A 234 -19.92 -20.94 10.03
N VAL A 235 -20.84 -20.50 9.21
CA VAL A 235 -22.17 -20.04 9.62
C VAL A 235 -23.28 -21.02 9.30
N SER A 236 -23.04 -21.99 8.41
CA SER A 236 -23.99 -23.04 8.04
C SER A 236 -23.27 -24.25 7.48
N LEU A 237 -23.80 -25.42 7.74
CA LEU A 237 -23.39 -26.70 7.14
C LEU A 237 -24.57 -27.30 6.40
N LYS A 238 -24.34 -27.85 5.21
CA LYS A 238 -25.37 -28.52 4.39
C LYS A 238 -24.83 -29.76 3.71
N GLU A 239 -25.62 -30.82 3.74
CA GLU A 239 -25.44 -31.97 2.86
C GLU A 239 -25.98 -31.62 1.46
N VAL A 240 -25.19 -31.92 0.43
CA VAL A 240 -25.52 -31.71 -0.98
C VAL A 240 -25.36 -33.05 -1.68
N LYS A 241 -26.42 -33.50 -2.38
CA LYS A 241 -26.42 -34.78 -3.08
C LYS A 241 -25.74 -34.68 -4.44
N ALA A 242 -25.25 -35.80 -4.93
CA ALA A 242 -24.73 -35.92 -6.30
C ALA A 242 -25.77 -35.40 -7.32
N GLY A 243 -25.33 -34.51 -8.19
CA GLY A 243 -26.19 -33.86 -9.19
C GLY A 243 -26.77 -32.52 -8.77
N GLU A 244 -26.82 -32.18 -7.48
CA GLU A 244 -27.28 -30.88 -7.02
C GLU A 244 -26.24 -29.77 -7.29
N CYS A 245 -26.72 -28.54 -7.42
CA CYS A 245 -25.90 -27.37 -7.74
C CYS A 245 -25.69 -26.46 -6.53
N ILE A 246 -24.54 -25.75 -6.47
CA ILE A 246 -24.13 -24.90 -5.38
C ILE A 246 -23.97 -23.46 -5.88
N GLY A 247 -24.55 -22.51 -5.13
CA GLY A 247 -24.39 -21.08 -5.29
C GLY A 247 -25.06 -20.48 -6.53
N TYR A 248 -24.76 -19.22 -6.79
CA TYR A 248 -25.33 -18.47 -7.91
C TYR A 248 -24.97 -19.08 -9.27
N ASN A 249 -25.91 -19.01 -10.20
CA ASN A 249 -25.77 -19.49 -11.58
C ASN A 249 -25.46 -20.99 -11.69
N TYR A 250 -25.67 -21.76 -10.59
CA TYR A 250 -25.37 -23.20 -10.55
C TYR A 250 -23.95 -23.50 -11.05
N SER A 251 -22.99 -22.63 -10.72
CA SER A 251 -21.60 -22.65 -11.26
C SER A 251 -20.80 -23.86 -10.79
N TYR A 252 -21.27 -24.59 -9.78
CA TYR A 252 -20.70 -25.86 -9.34
C TYR A 252 -21.80 -26.91 -9.24
N LYS A 253 -21.55 -28.07 -9.82
CA LYS A 253 -22.44 -29.25 -9.72
C LYS A 253 -21.72 -30.35 -8.95
N ALA A 254 -22.33 -30.83 -7.88
CA ALA A 254 -21.77 -31.89 -7.05
C ALA A 254 -21.70 -33.20 -7.85
N CYS A 255 -20.49 -33.74 -8.02
CA CYS A 255 -20.32 -35.03 -8.73
C CYS A 255 -20.53 -36.26 -7.81
N LYS A 256 -20.62 -36.05 -6.51
CA LYS A 256 -20.90 -37.03 -5.45
C LYS A 256 -21.51 -36.32 -4.25
N ASP A 257 -22.06 -37.09 -3.31
CA ASP A 257 -22.54 -36.55 -2.04
C ASP A 257 -21.40 -35.81 -1.33
N MET A 258 -21.68 -34.61 -0.82
CA MET A 258 -20.69 -33.77 -0.19
C MET A 258 -21.27 -32.87 0.91
N THR A 259 -20.46 -32.53 1.89
CA THR A 259 -20.80 -31.56 2.93
C THR A 259 -20.20 -30.22 2.60
N ILE A 260 -21.01 -29.18 2.61
CA ILE A 260 -20.63 -27.80 2.28
C ILE A 260 -20.73 -26.93 3.51
N ALA A 261 -19.66 -26.20 3.82
CA ALA A 261 -19.67 -25.11 4.78
C ALA A 261 -19.92 -23.77 4.08
N CYS A 262 -20.87 -23.00 4.59
CA CYS A 262 -21.00 -21.58 4.26
C CYS A 262 -20.16 -20.76 5.24
N VAL A 263 -19.25 -19.93 4.74
CA VAL A 263 -18.31 -19.13 5.53
C VAL A 263 -18.63 -17.65 5.33
N ASN A 264 -18.64 -16.87 6.39
CA ASN A 264 -19.00 -15.45 6.40
C ASN A 264 -17.88 -14.51 5.89
N ILE A 265 -17.27 -14.86 4.79
CA ILE A 265 -16.37 -13.99 4.01
C ILE A 265 -16.85 -13.96 2.58
N GLY A 266 -17.05 -12.77 2.02
CA GLY A 266 -17.44 -12.60 0.63
C GLY A 266 -16.71 -11.44 -0.05
N TYR A 267 -17.09 -11.16 -1.32
CA TYR A 267 -16.42 -10.07 -2.06
C TYR A 267 -16.77 -8.68 -1.54
N GLY A 268 -17.75 -8.53 -0.65
CA GLY A 268 -18.02 -7.29 0.09
C GLY A 268 -17.03 -7.03 1.24
N ASP A 269 -16.27 -8.05 1.63
CA ASP A 269 -15.24 -7.94 2.67
C ASP A 269 -13.86 -7.70 2.06
N ILE A 270 -13.55 -8.39 0.98
CA ILE A 270 -12.29 -8.29 0.21
C ILE A 270 -12.55 -8.76 -1.22
N ALA A 271 -11.87 -8.18 -2.22
CA ALA A 271 -12.10 -8.39 -3.65
C ALA A 271 -11.69 -9.80 -4.15
N ILE A 272 -12.40 -10.84 -3.71
CA ILE A 272 -12.08 -12.26 -3.97
C ILE A 272 -13.09 -13.00 -4.86
N ARG A 273 -13.96 -12.30 -5.59
CA ARG A 273 -14.97 -12.98 -6.42
C ARG A 273 -14.35 -13.94 -7.45
N HIS A 274 -13.14 -13.65 -7.89
CA HIS A 274 -12.37 -14.50 -8.82
C HIS A 274 -11.87 -15.82 -8.22
N LEU A 275 -12.01 -16.03 -6.89
CA LEU A 275 -11.72 -17.33 -6.26
C LEU A 275 -12.83 -18.37 -6.47
N SER A 276 -13.95 -18.00 -7.09
CA SER A 276 -15.07 -18.93 -7.41
C SER A 276 -14.57 -20.19 -8.12
N ASN A 277 -14.86 -21.36 -7.55
CA ASN A 277 -14.49 -22.70 -8.06
C ASN A 277 -12.99 -23.01 -8.18
N LYS A 278 -12.10 -22.13 -7.68
CA LYS A 278 -10.63 -22.36 -7.79
C LYS A 278 -9.84 -21.97 -6.54
N GLY A 279 -10.44 -21.15 -5.69
CA GLY A 279 -9.79 -20.71 -4.45
C GLY A 279 -9.72 -21.82 -3.40
N LYS A 280 -8.91 -21.56 -2.39
CA LYS A 280 -8.72 -22.47 -1.25
C LYS A 280 -8.75 -21.68 0.05
N VAL A 281 -9.08 -22.37 1.13
CA VAL A 281 -9.05 -21.88 2.51
C VAL A 281 -8.43 -22.93 3.42
N ILE A 282 -8.07 -22.56 4.65
CA ILE A 282 -7.57 -23.52 5.64
C ILE A 282 -8.61 -23.65 6.77
N ILE A 283 -8.99 -24.89 7.10
CA ILE A 283 -9.88 -25.26 8.22
C ILE A 283 -9.21 -26.40 8.97
N LYS A 284 -9.00 -26.24 10.30
CA LYS A 284 -8.34 -27.28 11.14
C LYS A 284 -7.03 -27.81 10.53
N ASP A 285 -6.16 -26.92 10.09
CA ASP A 285 -4.90 -27.27 9.41
C ASP A 285 -5.05 -28.10 8.12
N LYS A 286 -6.24 -28.09 7.48
CA LYS A 286 -6.47 -28.73 6.19
C LYS A 286 -6.84 -27.70 5.15
N VAL A 287 -6.25 -27.83 3.96
CA VAL A 287 -6.59 -27.02 2.80
C VAL A 287 -7.87 -27.56 2.18
N CYS A 288 -8.88 -26.69 2.02
CA CYS A 288 -10.22 -27.01 1.51
C CYS A 288 -10.53 -26.13 0.28
N ASP A 289 -11.21 -26.71 -0.69
CA ASP A 289 -11.55 -26.02 -1.95
C ASP A 289 -12.81 -25.15 -1.79
N ILE A 290 -12.76 -23.94 -2.34
CA ILE A 290 -13.93 -23.08 -2.54
C ILE A 290 -14.72 -23.64 -3.74
N VAL A 291 -16.01 -23.86 -3.55
CA VAL A 291 -16.92 -24.41 -4.56
C VAL A 291 -18.09 -23.46 -4.80
N GLY A 292 -18.52 -23.34 -6.04
CA GLY A 292 -19.54 -22.36 -6.42
C GLY A 292 -19.01 -20.93 -6.50
N ASN A 293 -19.89 -20.01 -6.88
CA ASN A 293 -19.54 -18.59 -6.95
C ASN A 293 -19.42 -17.98 -5.56
N VAL A 294 -18.33 -17.26 -5.30
CA VAL A 294 -18.20 -16.41 -4.11
C VAL A 294 -19.31 -15.35 -4.14
N CYS A 295 -20.06 -15.25 -3.05
CA CYS A 295 -21.15 -14.29 -2.86
C CYS A 295 -20.64 -12.97 -2.26
N MET A 296 -21.52 -11.98 -2.10
CA MET A 296 -21.17 -10.71 -1.46
C MET A 296 -20.72 -10.89 -0.01
N ASP A 297 -21.45 -11.74 0.74
CA ASP A 297 -21.32 -11.87 2.19
C ASP A 297 -20.79 -13.24 2.65
N CYS A 298 -20.64 -14.19 1.72
CA CYS A 298 -20.17 -15.53 2.04
C CYS A 298 -19.51 -16.25 0.86
N LEU A 299 -18.79 -17.32 1.17
CA LEU A 299 -18.29 -18.31 0.21
C LEU A 299 -18.63 -19.73 0.70
N PHE A 300 -18.58 -20.68 -0.22
CA PHE A 300 -18.85 -22.10 0.06
C PHE A 300 -17.58 -22.93 -0.03
N VAL A 301 -17.40 -23.81 0.94
CA VAL A 301 -16.21 -24.66 1.07
C VAL A 301 -16.60 -26.12 1.15
N ASN A 302 -15.93 -26.98 0.40
CA ASN A 302 -16.08 -28.41 0.50
C ASN A 302 -15.39 -28.95 1.77
N VAL A 303 -16.17 -29.44 2.71
CA VAL A 303 -15.69 -29.98 3.99
C VAL A 303 -16.02 -31.47 4.18
N THR A 304 -16.35 -32.18 3.12
CA THR A 304 -16.85 -33.58 3.12
C THR A 304 -16.04 -34.57 3.98
N LYS A 305 -14.72 -34.31 4.12
CA LYS A 305 -13.81 -35.19 4.88
C LYS A 305 -13.39 -34.62 6.22
N LEU A 306 -14.06 -33.58 6.68
CA LEU A 306 -13.68 -32.88 7.91
C LEU A 306 -14.85 -32.93 8.90
N ASP A 307 -14.52 -33.26 10.12
CA ASP A 307 -15.41 -33.07 11.25
C ASP A 307 -15.34 -31.59 11.67
N VAL A 308 -16.33 -30.80 11.25
CA VAL A 308 -16.42 -29.37 11.48
C VAL A 308 -17.76 -28.95 12.03
N ASN A 309 -17.77 -27.86 12.79
CA ASN A 309 -18.96 -27.31 13.42
C ASN A 309 -19.19 -25.85 13.03
N ILE A 310 -20.44 -25.39 13.17
CA ILE A 310 -20.78 -23.97 13.07
C ILE A 310 -19.98 -23.18 14.13
N GLY A 311 -19.40 -22.04 13.75
CA GLY A 311 -18.54 -21.19 14.58
C GLY A 311 -17.06 -21.51 14.47
N GLU A 312 -16.66 -22.57 13.75
CA GLU A 312 -15.24 -22.84 13.52
C GLU A 312 -14.59 -21.83 12.59
N TYR A 313 -13.33 -21.49 12.90
CA TYR A 313 -12.55 -20.53 12.14
C TYR A 313 -12.08 -21.10 10.80
N VAL A 314 -12.23 -20.26 9.78
CA VAL A 314 -11.75 -20.51 8.42
C VAL A 314 -10.74 -19.43 8.07
N ILE A 315 -9.55 -19.82 7.63
CA ILE A 315 -8.49 -18.91 7.25
C ILE A 315 -8.54 -18.74 5.72
N LEU A 316 -8.77 -17.51 5.26
CA LEU A 316 -8.71 -17.17 3.85
C LEU A 316 -7.25 -17.04 3.38
N PHE A 317 -6.45 -16.28 4.12
CA PHE A 317 -5.00 -16.22 3.98
C PHE A 317 -4.33 -16.08 5.35
N GLY A 318 -3.09 -16.53 5.43
CA GLY A 318 -2.29 -16.59 6.63
C GLY A 318 -1.72 -17.98 6.85
N LYS A 319 -1.07 -18.18 7.98
CA LYS A 319 -0.33 -19.39 8.31
C LYS A 319 -0.91 -20.09 9.52
N THR A 320 -0.85 -21.42 9.50
CA THR A 320 -1.06 -22.32 10.62
C THR A 320 0.24 -23.07 10.91
N ASN A 321 0.20 -24.09 11.77
CA ASN A 321 1.38 -24.91 12.04
C ASN A 321 1.80 -25.80 10.85
N GLN A 322 0.86 -26.20 10.01
CA GLN A 322 1.08 -27.19 8.94
C GLN A 322 0.88 -26.62 7.53
N ASN A 323 0.08 -25.57 7.38
CA ASN A 323 -0.28 -25.03 6.08
C ASN A 323 -0.24 -23.48 6.07
N ALA A 324 -0.04 -22.93 4.89
CA ALA A 324 -0.12 -21.50 4.65
C ALA A 324 -0.82 -21.24 3.32
N ILE A 325 -1.53 -20.13 3.23
CA ILE A 325 -2.01 -19.53 1.98
C ILE A 325 -1.57 -18.07 2.05
N SER A 326 -0.69 -17.66 1.16
CA SER A 326 -0.21 -16.28 1.11
C SER A 326 -1.22 -15.39 0.39
N ILE A 327 -1.17 -14.08 0.67
CA ILE A 327 -1.96 -13.10 -0.06
C ILE A 327 -1.55 -13.01 -1.54
N CYS A 328 -0.27 -13.29 -1.85
CA CYS A 328 0.25 -13.34 -3.21
C CYS A 328 -0.39 -14.48 -4.01
N GLU A 329 -0.47 -15.68 -3.43
CA GLU A 329 -1.17 -16.81 -4.09
C GLU A 329 -2.63 -16.48 -4.37
N ILE A 330 -3.32 -15.79 -3.45
CA ILE A 330 -4.69 -15.33 -3.68
C ILE A 330 -4.75 -14.29 -4.81
N ALA A 331 -3.81 -13.34 -4.83
CA ALA A 331 -3.73 -12.32 -5.86
C ALA A 331 -3.51 -12.95 -7.24
N ASP A 332 -2.59 -13.89 -7.35
CA ASP A 332 -2.32 -14.63 -8.61
C ASP A 332 -3.57 -15.39 -9.09
N MET A 333 -4.26 -16.10 -8.18
CA MET A 333 -5.53 -16.74 -8.51
C MET A 333 -6.62 -15.75 -8.94
N CYS A 334 -6.62 -14.54 -8.39
CA CYS A 334 -7.56 -13.49 -8.76
C CYS A 334 -7.16 -12.73 -10.04
N GLY A 335 -5.95 -12.92 -10.56
CA GLY A 335 -5.40 -12.19 -11.70
C GLY A 335 -5.06 -10.73 -11.36
N THR A 336 -4.59 -10.48 -10.13
CA THR A 336 -4.28 -9.15 -9.61
C THR A 336 -3.01 -9.18 -8.75
N ILE A 337 -2.78 -8.13 -7.96
CA ILE A 337 -1.64 -7.97 -7.06
C ILE A 337 -2.10 -7.83 -5.60
N SER A 338 -1.24 -8.22 -4.65
CA SER A 338 -1.50 -8.13 -3.20
C SER A 338 -1.95 -6.73 -2.74
N TYR A 339 -1.44 -5.67 -3.37
CA TYR A 339 -1.82 -4.26 -3.11
C TYR A 339 -3.32 -4.02 -3.28
N GLU A 340 -3.93 -4.53 -4.36
CA GLU A 340 -5.36 -4.38 -4.63
C GLU A 340 -6.16 -5.13 -3.58
N LEU A 341 -5.79 -6.36 -3.27
CA LEU A 341 -6.47 -7.15 -2.25
C LEU A 341 -6.43 -6.47 -0.88
N PHE A 342 -5.26 -6.04 -0.42
CA PHE A 342 -5.14 -5.34 0.86
C PHE A 342 -5.98 -4.06 0.92
N THR A 343 -5.90 -3.23 -0.13
CA THR A 343 -6.66 -1.97 -0.17
C THR A 343 -8.15 -2.17 -0.33
N SER A 344 -8.59 -3.33 -0.82
CA SER A 344 -10.00 -3.71 -0.94
C SER A 344 -10.62 -4.22 0.37
N ILE A 345 -9.81 -4.53 1.41
CA ILE A 345 -10.36 -4.96 2.71
C ILE A 345 -11.26 -3.86 3.27
N SER A 346 -12.56 -4.11 3.26
CA SER A 346 -13.59 -3.13 3.59
C SER A 346 -13.63 -2.81 5.10
N GLU A 347 -14.39 -1.78 5.47
CA GLU A 347 -14.61 -1.40 6.87
C GLU A 347 -15.42 -2.45 7.65
N ARG A 348 -16.12 -3.33 6.97
CA ARG A 348 -16.86 -4.45 7.57
C ARG A 348 -15.94 -5.44 8.27
N VAL A 349 -14.70 -5.58 7.80
CA VAL A 349 -13.70 -6.50 8.35
C VAL A 349 -13.06 -5.87 9.60
N LYS A 350 -13.16 -6.53 10.73
CA LYS A 350 -12.57 -6.05 11.99
C LYS A 350 -11.04 -6.24 11.99
N ARG A 351 -10.29 -5.13 12.06
CA ARG A 351 -8.83 -5.19 12.25
C ARG A 351 -8.50 -5.53 13.70
N ILE A 352 -7.70 -6.58 13.89
CA ILE A 352 -7.21 -7.04 15.20
C ILE A 352 -5.70 -6.84 15.23
N TYR A 353 -5.24 -5.95 16.05
CA TYR A 353 -3.81 -5.64 16.19
C TYR A 353 -3.19 -6.44 17.33
N LYS A 354 -2.07 -7.15 17.04
CA LYS A 354 -1.31 -7.98 17.98
C LYS A 354 0.12 -7.47 18.15
#